data_6d54575485435274060f9fac38f0486f
#
_entry.id   6d54575485435274060f9fac38f0486f
#
_cell.length_a   1.000
_cell.length_b   1.000
_cell.length_c   1.000
_cell.angle_alpha   90.00
_cell.angle_beta   90.00
_cell.angle_gamma   90.00
#
_symmetry.space_group_name_H-M   'P 1'
#
loop_
_entity.id
_entity.type
_entity.pdbx_description
1 polymer ?
#
loop_
_entity_poly.entity_id
_entity_poly.type
_entity_poly.pdbx_seq_one_letter_code
_entity_poly.pdbx_strand_id
1 'polypeptide(L)'
;MQFTTIGAAIVDIVVSRVHPMRAAKQDVEHIGLYAGGGAVNAALNVAARGAHVTIHACVGRDLEGDLLRDLLRRHGIHTAIPDHELPTGKAVVMVDASGAARAYAQRGASTWVGEQGFPGLEQADVVYVTGLSLESQAWLEQSLARMPVARHRLAVTPGARQLADPHALLGLWERADLLCVNAREAARLCGDDALDTDAPAPEVARDLARRLLRRPGQSVLVTLGQGGALFHDGEHGHFHPARPVEPVSTIGAGDAFASAFVHAWASGAAPLDALAAATDSAARVIQVIPANQAGPLRT
;
A
#
# COMPACT_ATOMS: atom_id res chain seq x y z
N MET A 1 17.32 -1.57 10.32
CA MET A 1 16.44 -0.48 9.88
C MET A 1 15.11 -0.61 10.59
N GLN A 2 14.70 0.43 11.31
CA GLN A 2 13.40 0.54 11.97
C GLN A 2 12.38 1.07 10.96
N PHE A 3 11.45 0.24 10.56
CA PHE A 3 10.48 0.54 9.51
C PHE A 3 9.08 0.67 10.11
N THR A 4 8.45 1.80 9.94
CA THR A 4 7.09 2.04 10.42
C THR A 4 6.12 2.09 9.26
N THR A 5 5.09 1.25 9.27
CA THR A 5 3.96 1.31 8.33
C THR A 5 2.74 1.93 9.00
N ILE A 6 2.05 2.82 8.29
CA ILE A 6 0.87 3.52 8.80
C ILE A 6 -0.26 3.39 7.78
N GLY A 7 -1.44 2.93 8.21
CA GLY A 7 -2.61 2.85 7.35
C GLY A 7 -3.61 1.78 7.73
N ALA A 8 -4.39 1.33 6.75
CA ALA A 8 -5.48 0.39 6.98
C ALA A 8 -5.00 -1.01 7.35
N ALA A 9 -5.67 -1.61 8.36
CA ALA A 9 -5.69 -3.03 8.66
C ALA A 9 -7.12 -3.53 8.54
N ILE A 10 -7.36 -4.47 7.64
CA ILE A 10 -8.68 -5.04 7.34
C ILE A 10 -8.59 -6.55 7.15
N VAL A 11 -9.74 -7.22 7.17
CA VAL A 11 -9.84 -8.63 6.76
C VAL A 11 -10.43 -8.71 5.36
N ASP A 12 -9.73 -9.41 4.48
CA ASP A 12 -10.19 -9.71 3.13
C ASP A 12 -10.84 -11.09 3.09
N ILE A 13 -12.12 -11.15 2.73
CA ILE A 13 -12.86 -12.38 2.42
C ILE A 13 -12.72 -12.60 0.93
N VAL A 14 -11.81 -13.48 0.54
CA VAL A 14 -11.52 -13.73 -0.88
C VAL A 14 -12.36 -14.91 -1.38
N VAL A 15 -13.15 -14.65 -2.42
CA VAL A 15 -13.94 -15.64 -3.15
C VAL A 15 -13.32 -15.82 -4.53
N SER A 16 -12.79 -17.01 -4.82
CA SER A 16 -12.07 -17.26 -6.08
C SER A 16 -12.91 -18.04 -7.10
N ARG A 17 -12.58 -17.79 -8.38
CA ARG A 17 -13.24 -18.37 -9.56
C ARG A 17 -14.75 -18.13 -9.61
N VAL A 18 -15.12 -16.89 -9.29
CA VAL A 18 -16.52 -16.44 -9.43
C VAL A 18 -16.86 -16.38 -10.92
N HIS A 19 -17.93 -17.06 -11.33
CA HIS A 19 -18.50 -16.90 -12.68
C HIS A 19 -19.49 -15.73 -12.71
N PRO A 20 -19.74 -15.12 -13.89
CA PRO A 20 -20.81 -14.15 -14.03
C PRO A 20 -22.12 -14.72 -13.50
N MET A 21 -22.84 -13.96 -12.66
CA MET A 21 -24.05 -14.44 -11.97
C MET A 21 -25.09 -14.92 -12.97
N ARG A 22 -25.23 -16.23 -13.11
CA ARG A 22 -26.27 -16.90 -13.90
C ARG A 22 -27.37 -17.51 -13.04
N ALA A 23 -27.14 -17.64 -11.73
CA ALA A 23 -28.08 -18.21 -10.75
C ALA A 23 -28.04 -17.44 -9.44
N ALA A 24 -29.12 -17.47 -8.68
CA ALA A 24 -29.20 -16.83 -7.36
C ALA A 24 -28.29 -17.48 -6.31
N LYS A 25 -27.86 -18.72 -6.54
CA LYS A 25 -26.90 -19.46 -5.72
C LYS A 25 -25.94 -20.21 -6.62
N GLN A 26 -24.64 -20.11 -6.34
CA GLN A 26 -23.62 -20.88 -7.05
C GLN A 26 -22.51 -21.32 -6.09
N ASP A 27 -21.95 -22.48 -6.35
CA ASP A 27 -20.75 -22.95 -5.66
C ASP A 27 -19.52 -22.27 -6.26
N VAL A 28 -18.53 -22.00 -5.41
CA VAL A 28 -17.25 -21.41 -5.77
C VAL A 28 -16.12 -22.34 -5.32
N GLU A 29 -14.95 -22.24 -5.95
CA GLU A 29 -13.86 -23.14 -5.68
C GLU A 29 -13.24 -22.91 -4.30
N HIS A 30 -13.17 -21.63 -3.86
CA HIS A 30 -12.53 -21.31 -2.60
C HIS A 30 -13.12 -20.03 -1.99
N ILE A 31 -13.29 -20.07 -0.67
CA ILE A 31 -13.55 -18.89 0.18
C ILE A 31 -12.54 -18.92 1.32
N GLY A 32 -11.77 -17.86 1.49
CA GLY A 32 -10.79 -17.75 2.57
C GLY A 32 -10.78 -16.37 3.22
N LEU A 33 -10.35 -16.33 4.48
CA LEU A 33 -10.13 -15.11 5.24
C LEU A 33 -8.62 -14.80 5.25
N TYR A 34 -8.27 -13.57 4.89
CA TYR A 34 -6.88 -13.14 4.78
C TYR A 34 -6.70 -11.77 5.42
N ALA A 35 -5.49 -11.53 5.91
CA ALA A 35 -5.10 -10.20 6.32
C ALA A 35 -4.93 -9.29 5.11
N GLY A 36 -5.48 -8.10 5.18
CA GLY A 36 -5.45 -7.10 4.11
C GLY A 36 -5.29 -5.69 4.64
N GLY A 37 -5.34 -4.75 3.72
CA GLY A 37 -5.07 -3.34 3.97
C GLY A 37 -3.62 -2.97 3.72
N GLY A 38 -3.41 -1.78 3.16
CA GLY A 38 -2.09 -1.35 2.68
C GLY A 38 -0.99 -1.41 3.74
N ALA A 39 -1.30 -1.01 5.00
CA ALA A 39 -0.30 -1.06 6.07
C ALA A 39 0.08 -2.49 6.47
N VAL A 40 -0.89 -3.41 6.51
CA VAL A 40 -0.65 -4.83 6.83
C VAL A 40 0.15 -5.50 5.72
N ASN A 41 -0.25 -5.30 4.46
CA ASN A 41 0.46 -5.83 3.29
C ASN A 41 1.92 -5.34 3.27
N ALA A 42 2.12 -4.05 3.48
CA ALA A 42 3.46 -3.46 3.54
C ALA A 42 4.28 -4.01 4.72
N ALA A 43 3.69 -4.08 5.92
CA ALA A 43 4.38 -4.59 7.12
C ALA A 43 4.88 -6.02 6.93
N LEU A 44 4.02 -6.92 6.45
CA LEU A 44 4.37 -8.32 6.18
C LEU A 44 5.45 -8.45 5.11
N ASN A 45 5.32 -7.69 4.00
CA ASN A 45 6.28 -7.72 2.91
C ASN A 45 7.66 -7.19 3.31
N VAL A 46 7.71 -6.15 4.17
CA VAL A 46 8.98 -5.55 4.63
C VAL A 46 9.60 -6.40 5.76
N ALA A 47 8.81 -6.96 6.68
CA ALA A 47 9.29 -7.88 7.69
C ALA A 47 9.94 -9.13 7.08
N ALA A 48 9.35 -9.68 6.02
CA ALA A 48 9.92 -10.81 5.26
C ALA A 48 11.30 -10.48 4.61
N ARG A 49 11.69 -9.20 4.53
CA ARG A 49 12.99 -8.70 4.06
C ARG A 49 13.96 -8.39 5.19
N GLY A 50 13.62 -8.74 6.43
CA GLY A 50 14.49 -8.60 7.60
C GLY A 50 14.49 -7.22 8.26
N ALA A 51 13.56 -6.33 7.94
CA ALA A 51 13.40 -5.09 8.70
C ALA A 51 12.70 -5.33 10.05
N HIS A 52 13.02 -4.50 11.04
CA HIS A 52 12.26 -4.41 12.28
C HIS A 52 11.05 -3.51 12.04
N VAL A 53 9.86 -4.09 12.05
CA VAL A 53 8.65 -3.39 11.62
C VAL A 53 7.75 -3.06 12.80
N THR A 54 7.30 -1.80 12.86
CA THR A 54 6.17 -1.34 13.67
C THR A 54 5.02 -0.97 12.74
N ILE A 55 3.80 -1.39 13.07
CA ILE A 55 2.60 -1.00 12.35
C ILE A 55 1.70 -0.13 13.22
N HIS A 56 1.28 1.03 12.68
CA HIS A 56 0.18 1.82 13.21
C HIS A 56 -1.06 1.62 12.33
N ALA A 57 -2.08 1.03 12.93
CA ALA A 57 -3.38 0.79 12.32
C ALA A 57 -4.46 0.90 13.41
N CYS A 58 -5.72 0.71 13.05
CA CYS A 58 -6.82 0.67 14.00
C CYS A 58 -7.78 -0.45 13.62
N VAL A 59 -8.23 -1.24 14.59
CA VAL A 59 -9.16 -2.35 14.41
C VAL A 59 -10.25 -2.32 15.49
N GLY A 60 -11.34 -3.05 15.26
CA GLY A 60 -12.42 -3.19 16.23
C GLY A 60 -12.07 -4.12 17.41
N ARG A 61 -12.93 -4.11 18.42
CA ARG A 61 -12.94 -5.09 19.52
C ARG A 61 -13.71 -6.34 19.09
N ASP A 62 -13.20 -7.02 18.07
CA ASP A 62 -13.84 -8.18 17.45
C ASP A 62 -12.81 -9.26 17.10
N LEU A 63 -13.31 -10.43 16.74
CA LEU A 63 -12.49 -11.58 16.38
C LEU A 63 -11.51 -11.27 15.24
N GLU A 64 -11.93 -10.49 14.26
CA GLU A 64 -11.12 -10.12 13.12
C GLU A 64 -9.93 -9.23 13.53
N GLY A 65 -10.15 -8.30 14.47
CA GLY A 65 -9.08 -7.49 15.06
C GLY A 65 -8.05 -8.34 15.80
N ASP A 66 -8.52 -9.33 16.59
CA ASP A 66 -7.64 -10.25 17.31
C ASP A 66 -6.84 -11.13 16.34
N LEU A 67 -7.47 -11.65 15.29
CA LEU A 67 -6.79 -12.45 14.26
C LEU A 67 -5.69 -11.66 13.53
N LEU A 68 -5.94 -10.39 13.22
CA LEU A 68 -4.94 -9.51 12.60
C LEU A 68 -3.76 -9.26 13.53
N ARG A 69 -4.00 -8.92 14.80
CA ARG A 69 -2.94 -8.71 15.78
C ARG A 69 -2.10 -9.96 16.00
N ASP A 70 -2.77 -11.12 16.09
CA ASP A 70 -2.09 -12.39 16.29
C ASP A 70 -1.21 -12.77 15.09
N LEU A 71 -1.70 -12.58 13.86
CA LEU A 71 -0.92 -12.80 12.65
C LEU A 71 0.32 -11.91 12.63
N LEU A 72 0.17 -10.61 12.88
CA LEU A 72 1.27 -9.66 12.87
C LEU A 72 2.35 -10.00 13.92
N ARG A 73 1.92 -10.36 15.15
CA ARG A 73 2.85 -10.81 16.20
C ARG A 73 3.62 -12.06 15.81
N ARG A 74 2.96 -13.05 15.17
CA ARG A 74 3.61 -14.27 14.67
C ARG A 74 4.68 -13.99 13.62
N HIS A 75 4.55 -12.89 12.88
CA HIS A 75 5.55 -12.43 11.91
C HIS A 75 6.59 -11.47 12.49
N GLY A 76 6.64 -11.35 13.85
CA GLY A 76 7.62 -10.49 14.54
C GLY A 76 7.38 -8.99 14.35
N ILE A 77 6.16 -8.59 13.95
CA ILE A 77 5.79 -7.20 13.73
C ILE A 77 5.29 -6.61 15.05
N HIS A 78 5.88 -5.49 15.46
CA HIS A 78 5.41 -4.74 16.62
C HIS A 78 4.11 -4.02 16.28
N THR A 79 3.06 -4.23 17.07
CA THR A 79 1.73 -3.71 16.78
C THR A 79 1.38 -2.53 17.69
N ALA A 80 1.28 -1.34 17.13
CA ALA A 80 0.65 -0.16 17.72
C ALA A 80 -0.78 -0.02 17.15
N ILE A 81 -1.64 -0.96 17.53
CA ILE A 81 -3.00 -1.11 17.00
C ILE A 81 -3.99 -1.03 18.14
N PRO A 82 -4.53 0.16 18.46
CA PRO A 82 -5.57 0.33 19.47
C PRO A 82 -6.90 -0.30 19.00
N ASP A 83 -7.74 -0.62 20.00
CA ASP A 83 -9.12 -0.98 19.78
C ASP A 83 -9.99 0.26 19.50
N HIS A 84 -11.00 0.05 18.66
CA HIS A 84 -12.02 1.05 18.40
C HIS A 84 -13.42 0.46 18.59
N GLU A 85 -14.43 1.32 18.80
CA GLU A 85 -15.85 0.88 18.94
C GLU A 85 -16.46 0.43 17.60
N LEU A 86 -15.98 0.99 16.48
CA LEU A 86 -16.37 0.50 15.17
C LEU A 86 -15.77 -0.88 14.88
N PRO A 87 -16.45 -1.73 14.09
CA PRO A 87 -15.93 -3.04 13.74
C PRO A 87 -14.64 -2.93 12.91
N THR A 88 -13.81 -3.96 12.97
CA THR A 88 -12.66 -4.13 12.09
C THR A 88 -13.08 -4.00 10.63
N GLY A 89 -12.31 -3.27 9.83
CA GLY A 89 -12.56 -3.13 8.40
C GLY A 89 -12.56 -4.48 7.70
N LYS A 90 -13.43 -4.64 6.70
CA LYS A 90 -13.59 -5.89 5.92
C LYS A 90 -13.74 -5.57 4.45
N ALA A 91 -13.22 -6.44 3.59
CA ALA A 91 -13.54 -6.43 2.18
C ALA A 91 -13.97 -7.81 1.72
N VAL A 92 -14.97 -7.86 0.83
CA VAL A 92 -15.28 -9.05 0.04
C VAL A 92 -14.63 -8.86 -1.32
N VAL A 93 -13.73 -9.75 -1.63
CA VAL A 93 -12.93 -9.75 -2.86
C VAL A 93 -13.35 -10.90 -3.73
N MET A 94 -13.92 -10.61 -4.88
CA MET A 94 -14.32 -11.61 -5.87
C MET A 94 -13.28 -11.65 -6.98
N VAL A 95 -12.67 -12.81 -7.19
CA VAL A 95 -11.68 -13.05 -8.25
C VAL A 95 -12.31 -13.96 -9.29
N ASP A 96 -12.36 -13.53 -10.54
CA ASP A 96 -12.90 -14.33 -11.63
C ASP A 96 -11.84 -15.29 -12.23
N ALA A 97 -12.25 -16.07 -13.23
CA ALA A 97 -11.39 -17.04 -13.88
C ALA A 97 -10.19 -16.41 -14.64
N SER A 98 -10.23 -15.12 -14.95
CA SER A 98 -9.12 -14.38 -15.57
C SER A 98 -8.13 -13.80 -14.57
N GLY A 99 -8.42 -13.93 -13.25
CA GLY A 99 -7.64 -13.28 -12.19
C GLY A 99 -8.05 -11.82 -11.96
N ALA A 100 -9.03 -11.30 -12.69
CA ALA A 100 -9.54 -9.97 -12.44
C ALA A 100 -10.36 -9.95 -11.13
N ALA A 101 -10.13 -8.93 -10.32
CA ALA A 101 -10.71 -8.85 -9.00
C ALA A 101 -11.59 -7.62 -8.81
N ARG A 102 -12.69 -7.81 -8.06
CA ARG A 102 -13.54 -6.72 -7.56
C ARG A 102 -13.65 -6.81 -6.05
N ALA A 103 -13.47 -5.67 -5.38
CA ALA A 103 -13.56 -5.57 -3.93
C ALA A 103 -14.70 -4.65 -3.49
N TYR A 104 -15.44 -5.09 -2.47
CA TYR A 104 -16.42 -4.29 -1.75
C TYR A 104 -15.94 -4.15 -0.32
N ALA A 105 -15.59 -2.95 0.10
CA ALA A 105 -14.96 -2.72 1.39
C ALA A 105 -15.79 -1.86 2.32
N GLN A 106 -15.94 -2.31 3.56
CA GLN A 106 -16.38 -1.54 4.71
C GLN A 106 -15.14 -1.16 5.53
N ARG A 107 -14.83 0.11 5.62
CA ARG A 107 -13.58 0.58 6.25
C ARG A 107 -13.56 0.40 7.77
N GLY A 108 -14.69 0.59 8.45
CA GLY A 108 -14.79 0.42 9.91
C GLY A 108 -13.71 1.20 10.66
N ALA A 109 -13.15 0.59 11.68
CA ALA A 109 -12.10 1.16 12.52
C ALA A 109 -10.84 1.59 11.75
N SER A 110 -10.58 1.04 10.55
CA SER A 110 -9.39 1.39 9.76
C SER A 110 -9.33 2.87 9.30
N THR A 111 -10.41 3.63 9.48
CA THR A 111 -10.44 5.09 9.21
C THR A 111 -9.98 5.95 10.39
N TRP A 112 -9.67 5.35 11.55
CA TRP A 112 -9.32 6.03 12.79
C TRP A 112 -7.87 5.81 13.21
N VAL A 113 -6.99 5.60 12.24
CA VAL A 113 -5.56 5.40 12.48
C VAL A 113 -4.94 6.68 13.02
N GLY A 114 -4.31 6.59 14.20
CA GLY A 114 -3.63 7.72 14.83
C GLY A 114 -4.50 8.60 15.73
N GLU A 115 -5.77 8.28 15.96
CA GLU A 115 -6.62 8.99 16.93
C GLU A 115 -5.96 9.08 18.33
N GLN A 116 -5.26 8.01 18.74
CA GLN A 116 -4.51 7.94 20.00
C GLN A 116 -3.02 8.32 19.84
N GLY A 117 -2.65 8.95 18.73
CA GLY A 117 -1.28 9.31 18.39
C GLY A 117 -0.50 8.18 17.70
N PHE A 118 0.80 8.40 17.53
CA PHE A 118 1.73 7.49 16.88
C PHE A 118 2.94 7.21 17.80
N PRO A 119 2.77 6.40 18.87
CA PRO A 119 3.85 6.13 19.81
C PRO A 119 5.04 5.46 19.14
N GLY A 120 6.26 5.93 19.39
CA GLY A 120 7.50 5.39 18.83
C GLY A 120 7.81 5.83 17.40
N LEU A 121 6.99 6.70 16.79
CA LEU A 121 7.21 7.19 15.44
C LEU A 121 8.56 7.90 15.29
N GLU A 122 9.02 8.56 16.34
CA GLU A 122 10.32 9.25 16.41
C GLU A 122 11.54 8.33 16.33
N GLN A 123 11.35 7.03 16.50
CA GLN A 123 12.39 6.00 16.44
C GLN A 123 12.53 5.40 15.02
N ALA A 124 11.60 5.72 14.11
CA ALA A 124 11.61 5.17 12.77
C ALA A 124 12.76 5.73 11.92
N ASP A 125 13.45 4.86 11.20
CA ASP A 125 14.35 5.24 10.09
C ASP A 125 13.53 5.53 8.83
N VAL A 126 12.41 4.78 8.64
CA VAL A 126 11.50 4.91 7.52
C VAL A 126 10.06 4.95 8.03
N VAL A 127 9.31 5.95 7.60
CA VAL A 127 7.85 6.04 7.79
C VAL A 127 7.20 5.82 6.42
N TYR A 128 6.46 4.73 6.28
CA TYR A 128 5.73 4.41 5.06
C TYR A 128 4.23 4.51 5.31
N VAL A 129 3.62 5.51 4.73
CA VAL A 129 2.19 5.81 4.84
C VAL A 129 1.47 5.23 3.64
N THR A 130 0.47 4.39 3.90
CA THR A 130 -0.48 3.92 2.90
C THR A 130 -1.79 4.69 3.02
N GLY A 131 -2.83 4.36 2.22
CA GLY A 131 -4.08 5.11 2.22
C GLY A 131 -4.69 5.37 3.60
N LEU A 132 -4.94 6.63 3.91
CA LEU A 132 -5.55 7.11 5.15
C LEU A 132 -6.91 7.78 4.90
N SER A 133 -7.70 7.95 5.97
CA SER A 133 -8.76 8.95 6.01
C SER A 133 -8.16 10.36 6.14
N LEU A 134 -8.93 11.39 5.85
CA LEU A 134 -8.44 12.78 5.99
C LEU A 134 -8.18 13.14 7.46
N GLU A 135 -8.97 12.61 8.39
CA GLU A 135 -8.77 12.78 9.83
C GLU A 135 -7.46 12.12 10.28
N SER A 136 -7.24 10.86 9.88
CA SER A 136 -6.00 10.13 10.19
C SER A 136 -4.77 10.83 9.61
N GLN A 137 -4.88 11.39 8.40
CA GLN A 137 -3.83 12.19 7.81
C GLN A 137 -3.53 13.43 8.64
N ALA A 138 -4.55 14.18 9.08
CA ALA A 138 -4.36 15.37 9.89
C ALA A 138 -3.64 15.07 11.22
N TRP A 139 -3.99 13.97 11.90
CA TRP A 139 -3.28 13.53 13.12
C TRP A 139 -1.83 13.14 12.84
N LEU A 140 -1.57 12.49 11.72
CA LEU A 140 -0.21 12.15 11.31
C LEU A 140 0.62 13.41 11.01
N GLU A 141 0.07 14.36 10.25
CA GLU A 141 0.74 15.61 9.92
C GLU A 141 1.10 16.42 11.18
N GLN A 142 0.19 16.47 12.17
CA GLN A 142 0.47 17.08 13.48
C GLN A 142 1.62 16.37 14.22
N SER A 143 1.67 15.05 14.16
CA SER A 143 2.73 14.26 14.78
C SER A 143 4.07 14.48 14.08
N LEU A 144 4.09 14.43 12.75
CA LEU A 144 5.28 14.70 11.92
C LEU A 144 5.80 16.13 12.09
N ALA A 145 4.91 17.12 12.31
CA ALA A 145 5.31 18.53 12.53
C ALA A 145 6.12 18.72 13.83
N ARG A 146 5.98 17.82 14.81
CA ARG A 146 6.71 17.85 16.08
C ARG A 146 8.04 17.11 16.02
N MET A 147 8.30 16.37 14.93
CA MET A 147 9.51 15.58 14.76
C MET A 147 10.62 16.38 14.05
N PRO A 148 11.90 16.15 14.39
CA PRO A 148 13.02 16.76 13.65
C PRO A 148 13.00 16.26 12.19
N VAL A 149 13.05 17.19 11.23
CA VAL A 149 12.92 16.92 9.77
C VAL A 149 14.00 15.95 9.23
N ALA A 150 15.12 15.82 9.88
CA ALA A 150 16.29 15.08 9.37
C ALA A 150 16.39 13.63 9.83
N ARG A 151 15.42 13.08 10.53
CA ARG A 151 15.61 11.80 11.24
C ARG A 151 15.05 10.58 10.55
N HIS A 152 14.11 10.73 9.63
CA HIS A 152 13.45 9.60 8.95
C HIS A 152 13.20 9.91 7.48
N ARG A 153 13.10 8.86 6.67
CA ARG A 153 12.61 8.95 5.29
C ARG A 153 11.10 8.73 5.27
N LEU A 154 10.36 9.64 4.66
CA LEU A 154 8.91 9.56 4.54
C LEU A 154 8.53 9.12 3.13
N ALA A 155 7.90 7.95 3.00
CA ALA A 155 7.29 7.47 1.77
C ALA A 155 5.77 7.45 1.90
N VAL A 156 5.05 7.84 0.85
CA VAL A 156 3.59 7.95 0.85
C VAL A 156 3.01 7.28 -0.38
N THR A 157 2.05 6.37 -0.16
CA THR A 157 1.14 5.85 -1.18
C THR A 157 -0.27 6.32 -0.82
N PRO A 158 -0.79 7.37 -1.46
CA PRO A 158 -2.09 7.93 -1.09
C PRO A 158 -3.22 6.95 -1.42
N GLY A 159 -4.25 6.93 -0.57
CA GLY A 159 -5.45 6.15 -0.83
C GLY A 159 -6.52 6.92 -1.60
N ALA A 160 -7.57 6.21 -2.03
CA ALA A 160 -8.64 6.78 -2.84
C ALA A 160 -9.31 8.04 -2.25
N ARG A 161 -9.42 8.13 -0.91
CA ARG A 161 -10.00 9.31 -0.24
C ARG A 161 -9.08 10.53 -0.34
N GLN A 162 -7.78 10.32 -0.16
CA GLN A 162 -6.76 11.36 -0.28
C GLN A 162 -6.64 11.84 -1.74
N LEU A 163 -6.71 10.93 -2.70
CA LEU A 163 -6.72 11.22 -4.14
C LEU A 163 -8.01 11.91 -4.60
N ALA A 164 -9.12 11.74 -3.87
CA ALA A 164 -10.37 12.45 -4.15
C ALA A 164 -10.29 13.93 -3.78
N ASP A 165 -9.41 14.32 -2.86
CA ASP A 165 -9.13 15.70 -2.48
C ASP A 165 -7.61 15.96 -2.50
N PRO A 166 -7.03 16.27 -3.66
CA PRO A 166 -5.60 16.55 -3.79
C PRO A 166 -5.12 17.73 -2.93
N HIS A 167 -6.01 18.68 -2.61
CA HIS A 167 -5.67 19.82 -1.75
C HIS A 167 -5.44 19.37 -0.30
N ALA A 168 -6.26 18.46 0.20
CA ALA A 168 -6.04 17.90 1.53
C ALA A 168 -4.75 17.07 1.61
N LEU A 169 -4.34 16.43 0.49
CA LEU A 169 -3.11 15.64 0.43
C LEU A 169 -1.84 16.50 0.44
N LEU A 170 -1.91 17.79 0.05
CA LEU A 170 -0.72 18.63 -0.19
C LEU A 170 0.27 18.64 0.98
N GLY A 171 -0.21 18.79 2.22
CA GLY A 171 0.66 18.86 3.40
C GLY A 171 1.54 17.61 3.57
N LEU A 172 0.96 16.43 3.39
CA LEU A 172 1.69 15.17 3.47
C LEU A 172 2.58 14.94 2.23
N TRP A 173 2.07 15.29 1.03
CA TRP A 173 2.80 15.13 -0.23
C TRP A 173 4.07 15.99 -0.28
N GLU A 174 3.99 17.28 0.11
CA GLU A 174 5.15 18.18 0.13
C GLU A 174 6.23 17.72 1.13
N ARG A 175 5.83 17.06 2.21
CA ARG A 175 6.75 16.48 3.20
C ARG A 175 7.39 15.19 2.75
N ALA A 176 6.70 14.40 1.92
CA ALA A 176 7.18 13.10 1.49
C ALA A 176 8.54 13.21 0.77
N ASP A 177 9.46 12.30 1.07
CA ASP A 177 10.70 12.11 0.32
C ASP A 177 10.45 11.25 -0.92
N LEU A 178 9.43 10.39 -0.85
CA LEU A 178 9.01 9.54 -1.94
C LEU A 178 7.48 9.47 -2.02
N LEU A 179 6.92 9.87 -3.16
CA LEU A 179 5.51 9.64 -3.51
C LEU A 179 5.41 8.40 -4.40
N CYS A 180 4.55 7.44 -4.02
CA CYS A 180 4.27 6.24 -4.79
C CYS A 180 2.83 6.29 -5.29
N VAL A 181 2.63 6.21 -6.60
CA VAL A 181 1.30 6.25 -7.25
C VAL A 181 1.28 5.31 -8.47
N ASN A 182 0.09 4.92 -8.93
CA ASN A 182 -0.05 4.34 -10.26
C ASN A 182 -0.25 5.43 -11.33
N ALA A 183 -0.24 5.04 -12.61
CA ALA A 183 -0.34 5.99 -13.72
C ALA A 183 -1.62 6.83 -13.70
N ARG A 184 -2.78 6.22 -13.38
CA ARG A 184 -4.06 6.95 -13.28
C ARG A 184 -4.08 7.91 -12.10
N GLU A 185 -3.55 7.50 -10.96
CA GLU A 185 -3.42 8.34 -9.77
C GLU A 185 -2.47 9.52 -10.05
N ALA A 186 -1.34 9.26 -10.72
CA ALA A 186 -0.40 10.29 -11.13
C ALA A 186 -1.05 11.31 -12.07
N ALA A 187 -1.77 10.85 -13.07
CA ALA A 187 -2.50 11.70 -14.01
C ALA A 187 -3.54 12.56 -13.29
N ARG A 188 -4.35 11.96 -12.43
CA ARG A 188 -5.34 12.67 -11.62
C ARG A 188 -4.72 13.76 -10.74
N LEU A 189 -3.60 13.48 -10.06
CA LEU A 189 -2.87 14.47 -9.25
C LEU A 189 -2.28 15.60 -10.11
N CYS A 190 -2.01 15.33 -11.38
CA CYS A 190 -1.57 16.32 -12.36
C CYS A 190 -2.73 17.10 -13.00
N GLY A 191 -4.00 16.77 -12.71
CA GLY A 191 -5.17 17.34 -13.36
C GLY A 191 -5.37 16.86 -14.81
N ASP A 192 -4.85 15.69 -15.15
CA ASP A 192 -4.95 15.07 -16.47
C ASP A 192 -5.90 13.86 -16.41
N ASP A 193 -7.20 14.14 -16.40
CA ASP A 193 -8.25 13.11 -16.32
C ASP A 193 -8.44 12.35 -17.67
N ALA A 194 -7.73 12.73 -18.73
CA ALA A 194 -7.83 12.09 -20.05
C ALA A 194 -7.01 10.78 -20.14
N LEU A 195 -6.09 10.52 -19.22
CA LEU A 195 -5.31 9.29 -19.23
C LEU A 195 -6.16 8.09 -18.76
N ASP A 196 -6.64 7.31 -19.72
CA ASP A 196 -7.50 6.12 -19.47
C ASP A 196 -6.74 4.79 -19.62
N THR A 197 -5.48 4.74 -19.22
CA THR A 197 -4.68 3.51 -19.25
C THR A 197 -3.83 3.35 -17.99
N ASP A 198 -3.71 2.10 -17.51
CA ASP A 198 -2.81 1.75 -16.41
C ASP A 198 -1.36 1.52 -16.87
N ALA A 199 -1.13 1.40 -18.19
CA ALA A 199 0.17 1.11 -18.77
C ALA A 199 0.50 2.10 -19.92
N PRO A 200 0.62 3.41 -19.64
CA PRO A 200 1.08 4.37 -20.63
C PRO A 200 2.56 4.12 -20.99
N ALA A 201 2.99 4.73 -22.10
CA ALA A 201 4.40 4.71 -22.48
C ALA A 201 5.29 5.29 -21.36
N PRO A 202 6.54 4.80 -21.19
CA PRO A 202 7.44 5.27 -20.13
C PRO A 202 7.71 6.78 -20.17
N GLU A 203 7.65 7.43 -21.35
CA GLU A 203 7.82 8.86 -21.52
C GLU A 203 6.69 9.65 -20.86
N VAL A 204 5.44 9.18 -20.97
CA VAL A 204 4.27 9.77 -20.30
C VAL A 204 4.43 9.64 -18.77
N ALA A 205 4.82 8.47 -18.32
CA ALA A 205 5.08 8.25 -16.88
C ALA A 205 6.20 9.16 -16.35
N ARG A 206 7.25 9.40 -17.15
CA ARG A 206 8.34 10.32 -16.80
C ARG A 206 7.86 11.77 -16.69
N ASP A 207 7.03 12.21 -17.61
CA ASP A 207 6.45 13.56 -17.55
C ASP A 207 5.54 13.72 -16.32
N LEU A 208 4.66 12.76 -16.05
CA LEU A 208 3.82 12.76 -14.86
C LEU A 208 4.67 12.81 -13.60
N ALA A 209 5.70 11.96 -13.48
CA ALA A 209 6.57 11.93 -12.32
C ALA A 209 7.25 13.28 -12.07
N ARG A 210 7.74 13.94 -13.12
CA ARG A 210 8.34 15.29 -13.01
C ARG A 210 7.34 16.35 -12.53
N ARG A 211 6.12 16.32 -13.03
CA ARG A 211 5.04 17.25 -12.63
C ARG A 211 4.60 17.05 -11.19
N LEU A 212 4.81 15.86 -10.63
CA LEU A 212 4.47 15.53 -9.24
C LEU A 212 5.55 15.92 -8.23
N LEU A 213 6.74 16.30 -8.65
CA LEU A 213 7.79 16.80 -7.77
C LEU A 213 7.40 18.17 -7.18
N ARG A 214 7.48 18.32 -5.87
CA ARG A 214 7.09 19.54 -5.12
C ARG A 214 8.29 20.27 -4.53
N ARG A 215 9.40 19.59 -4.31
CA ARG A 215 10.61 20.16 -3.71
C ARG A 215 11.89 19.47 -4.19
N PRO A 216 13.05 20.13 -4.09
CA PRO A 216 14.34 19.48 -4.33
C PRO A 216 14.54 18.27 -3.40
N GLY A 217 15.15 17.21 -3.93
CA GLY A 217 15.42 15.97 -3.21
C GLY A 217 14.20 15.04 -3.02
N GLN A 218 13.03 15.42 -3.53
CA GLN A 218 11.87 14.54 -3.57
C GLN A 218 11.98 13.56 -4.75
N SER A 219 11.46 12.37 -4.56
CA SER A 219 11.38 11.32 -5.59
C SER A 219 9.93 10.91 -5.83
N VAL A 220 9.65 10.37 -7.02
CA VAL A 220 8.32 9.86 -7.40
C VAL A 220 8.46 8.49 -8.05
N LEU A 221 7.67 7.55 -7.58
CA LEU A 221 7.49 6.22 -8.16
C LEU A 221 6.13 6.14 -8.85
N VAL A 222 6.11 5.83 -10.15
CA VAL A 222 4.89 5.61 -10.93
C VAL A 222 4.85 4.16 -11.40
N THR A 223 3.86 3.38 -10.91
CA THR A 223 3.63 2.01 -11.39
C THR A 223 2.73 2.01 -12.62
N LEU A 224 3.03 1.14 -13.59
CA LEU A 224 2.40 1.06 -14.91
C LEU A 224 1.75 -0.33 -15.13
N GLY A 225 1.34 -0.99 -14.05
CA GLY A 225 0.76 -2.34 -14.13
C GLY A 225 1.66 -3.30 -14.91
N GLN A 226 1.10 -3.91 -15.96
CA GLN A 226 1.87 -4.80 -16.84
C GLN A 226 2.94 -4.08 -17.68
N GLY A 227 2.94 -2.77 -17.75
CA GLY A 227 3.97 -1.96 -18.42
C GLY A 227 5.26 -1.83 -17.61
N GLY A 228 5.23 -2.11 -16.31
CA GLY A 228 6.40 -1.97 -15.44
C GLY A 228 6.28 -0.82 -14.44
N ALA A 229 7.38 -0.09 -14.21
CA ALA A 229 7.39 1.07 -13.32
C ALA A 229 8.49 2.07 -13.69
N LEU A 230 8.25 3.32 -13.34
CA LEU A 230 9.19 4.41 -13.49
C LEU A 230 9.46 5.05 -12.12
N PHE A 231 10.71 5.16 -11.75
CA PHE A 231 11.17 5.92 -10.61
C PHE A 231 11.89 7.19 -11.09
N HIS A 232 11.51 8.34 -10.55
CA HIS A 232 12.19 9.62 -10.79
C HIS A 232 12.84 10.09 -9.49
N ASP A 233 14.17 10.22 -9.49
CA ASP A 233 14.96 10.56 -8.30
C ASP A 233 15.04 12.07 -8.01
N GLY A 234 14.32 12.87 -8.79
CA GLY A 234 14.36 14.33 -8.78
C GLY A 234 15.14 14.91 -9.97
N GLU A 235 16.11 14.17 -10.50
CA GLU A 235 16.95 14.57 -11.63
C GLU A 235 16.71 13.67 -12.85
N HIS A 236 16.69 12.36 -12.66
CA HIS A 236 16.63 11.35 -13.71
C HIS A 236 15.43 10.41 -13.54
N GLY A 237 14.89 9.95 -14.64
CA GLY A 237 13.85 8.91 -14.67
C GLY A 237 14.44 7.55 -15.02
N HIS A 238 14.23 6.57 -14.14
CA HIS A 238 14.68 5.19 -14.28
C HIS A 238 13.46 4.30 -14.54
N PHE A 239 13.48 3.55 -15.62
CA PHE A 239 12.39 2.65 -16.02
C PHE A 239 12.81 1.18 -15.87
N HIS A 240 11.89 0.34 -15.40
CA HIS A 240 12.05 -1.11 -15.36
C HIS A 240 10.77 -1.78 -15.87
N PRO A 241 10.84 -2.71 -16.84
CA PRO A 241 9.68 -3.42 -17.36
C PRO A 241 9.10 -4.37 -16.31
N ALA A 242 7.80 -4.67 -16.43
CA ALA A 242 7.19 -5.72 -15.63
C ALA A 242 7.74 -7.10 -16.01
N ARG A 243 7.71 -8.02 -15.03
CA ARG A 243 8.02 -9.43 -15.28
C ARG A 243 6.75 -10.13 -15.77
N PRO A 244 6.75 -10.74 -16.96
CA PRO A 244 5.60 -11.51 -17.44
C PRO A 244 5.36 -12.74 -16.54
N VAL A 245 4.16 -12.84 -15.99
CA VAL A 245 3.69 -13.98 -15.19
C VAL A 245 2.19 -14.17 -15.42
N GLU A 246 1.68 -15.37 -15.23
CA GLU A 246 0.24 -15.62 -15.23
C GLU A 246 -0.35 -15.23 -13.87
N PRO A 247 -1.27 -14.24 -13.81
CA PRO A 247 -1.82 -13.79 -12.56
C PRO A 247 -2.91 -14.74 -12.04
N VAL A 248 -2.82 -15.10 -10.76
CA VAL A 248 -3.91 -15.72 -10.00
C VAL A 248 -4.84 -14.65 -9.42
N SER A 249 -4.25 -13.54 -8.96
CA SER A 249 -4.98 -12.36 -8.49
C SER A 249 -4.09 -11.13 -8.57
N THR A 250 -4.62 -10.02 -9.04
CA THR A 250 -3.87 -8.74 -9.09
C THR A 250 -3.95 -7.93 -7.80
N ILE A 251 -4.72 -8.42 -6.79
CA ILE A 251 -4.88 -7.72 -5.52
C ILE A 251 -3.57 -7.68 -4.76
N GLY A 252 -3.25 -6.49 -4.21
CA GLY A 252 -2.04 -6.25 -3.43
C GLY A 252 -0.74 -6.19 -4.23
N ALA A 253 -0.80 -6.31 -5.56
CA ALA A 253 0.37 -6.13 -6.42
C ALA A 253 1.04 -4.76 -6.21
N GLY A 254 0.23 -3.70 -6.13
CA GLY A 254 0.69 -2.34 -5.85
C GLY A 254 1.36 -2.22 -4.48
N ASP A 255 0.75 -2.78 -3.43
CA ASP A 255 1.30 -2.77 -2.07
C ASP A 255 2.62 -3.54 -2.01
N ALA A 256 2.68 -4.71 -2.67
CA ALA A 256 3.88 -5.54 -2.72
C ALA A 256 5.01 -4.85 -3.49
N PHE A 257 4.70 -4.19 -4.60
CA PHE A 257 5.65 -3.41 -5.37
C PHE A 257 6.18 -2.23 -4.56
N ALA A 258 5.27 -1.35 -4.10
CA ALA A 258 5.64 -0.12 -3.42
C ALA A 258 6.40 -0.40 -2.11
N SER A 259 5.95 -1.34 -1.26
CA SER A 259 6.64 -1.67 -0.01
C SER A 259 8.05 -2.25 -0.24
N ALA A 260 8.21 -3.10 -1.26
CA ALA A 260 9.54 -3.63 -1.62
C ALA A 260 10.46 -2.54 -2.17
N PHE A 261 9.92 -1.65 -3.02
CA PHE A 261 10.67 -0.51 -3.53
C PHE A 261 11.11 0.41 -2.40
N VAL A 262 10.18 0.83 -1.53
CA VAL A 262 10.47 1.72 -0.39
C VAL A 262 11.55 1.13 0.51
N HIS A 263 11.49 -0.18 0.79
CA HIS A 263 12.51 -0.86 1.58
C HIS A 263 13.89 -0.80 0.90
N ALA A 264 14.00 -1.14 -0.39
CA ALA A 264 15.26 -1.14 -1.13
C ALA A 264 15.82 0.29 -1.29
N TRP A 265 14.97 1.26 -1.65
CA TRP A 265 15.30 2.68 -1.76
C TRP A 265 15.82 3.25 -0.43
N ALA A 266 15.14 2.96 0.67
CA ALA A 266 15.55 3.40 1.99
C ALA A 266 16.85 2.73 2.46
N SER A 267 17.14 1.54 1.97
CA SER A 267 18.42 0.83 2.22
C SER A 267 19.58 1.35 1.36
N GLY A 268 19.33 2.32 0.47
CA GLY A 268 20.37 2.90 -0.40
C GLY A 268 20.69 2.09 -1.66
N ALA A 269 19.77 1.20 -2.08
CA ALA A 269 19.92 0.47 -3.33
C ALA A 269 19.94 1.42 -4.55
N ALA A 270 20.67 1.06 -5.59
CA ALA A 270 20.60 1.80 -6.85
C ALA A 270 19.17 1.77 -7.43
N PRO A 271 18.72 2.82 -8.15
CA PRO A 271 17.34 2.92 -8.64
C PRO A 271 16.84 1.70 -9.41
N LEU A 272 17.64 1.15 -10.32
CA LEU A 272 17.26 -0.02 -11.10
C LEU A 272 17.21 -1.30 -10.26
N ASP A 273 18.07 -1.44 -9.26
CA ASP A 273 18.05 -2.58 -8.34
C ASP A 273 16.81 -2.54 -7.44
N ALA A 274 16.43 -1.35 -6.97
CA ALA A 274 15.20 -1.16 -6.20
C ALA A 274 13.96 -1.48 -7.03
N LEU A 275 13.91 -1.04 -8.30
CA LEU A 275 12.83 -1.36 -9.22
C LEU A 275 12.77 -2.87 -9.54
N ALA A 276 13.89 -3.53 -9.76
CA ALA A 276 13.95 -4.98 -10.00
C ALA A 276 13.44 -5.77 -8.79
N ALA A 277 13.89 -5.43 -7.57
CA ALA A 277 13.42 -6.07 -6.33
C ALA A 277 11.91 -5.89 -6.12
N ALA A 278 11.37 -4.70 -6.45
CA ALA A 278 9.94 -4.41 -6.39
C ALA A 278 9.14 -5.21 -7.43
N THR A 279 9.64 -5.29 -8.67
CA THR A 279 9.05 -6.08 -9.76
C THR A 279 8.97 -7.55 -9.39
N ASP A 280 10.03 -8.12 -8.83
CA ASP A 280 10.04 -9.52 -8.35
C ASP A 280 9.07 -9.74 -7.19
N SER A 281 8.90 -8.76 -6.31
CA SER A 281 7.92 -8.83 -5.22
C SER A 281 6.48 -8.89 -5.74
N ALA A 282 6.13 -7.98 -6.63
CA ALA A 282 4.80 -7.94 -7.24
C ALA A 282 4.53 -9.22 -8.04
N ALA A 283 5.50 -9.68 -8.84
CA ALA A 283 5.39 -10.91 -9.62
C ALA A 283 5.12 -12.14 -8.76
N ARG A 284 5.70 -12.24 -7.55
CA ARG A 284 5.41 -13.33 -6.61
C ARG A 284 4.01 -13.24 -6.03
N VAL A 285 3.57 -12.02 -5.65
CA VAL A 285 2.27 -11.82 -5.01
C VAL A 285 1.13 -12.12 -5.95
N ILE A 286 1.19 -11.70 -7.22
CA ILE A 286 0.09 -11.94 -8.17
C ILE A 286 -0.09 -13.42 -8.57
N GLN A 287 0.85 -14.30 -8.25
CA GLN A 287 0.76 -15.74 -8.51
C GLN A 287 0.11 -16.52 -7.37
N VAL A 288 -0.28 -15.86 -6.27
CA VAL A 288 -0.87 -16.50 -5.10
C VAL A 288 -2.04 -15.68 -4.56
N ILE A 289 -2.85 -16.30 -3.72
CA ILE A 289 -3.78 -15.66 -2.81
C ILE A 289 -3.29 -16.03 -1.39
N PRO A 290 -3.07 -15.09 -0.51
CA PRO A 290 -3.37 -13.65 -0.44
C PRO A 290 -2.25 -12.73 -0.97
N ALA A 291 -2.54 -11.43 -0.95
CA ALA A 291 -1.69 -10.33 -1.40
C ALA A 291 -0.35 -10.16 -0.66
N ASN A 292 -0.11 -10.83 0.46
CA ASN A 292 1.06 -10.65 1.32
C ASN A 292 1.80 -11.96 1.65
N GLN A 293 1.39 -13.08 1.07
CA GLN A 293 2.00 -14.41 1.27
C GLN A 293 1.95 -14.94 2.73
N ALA A 294 1.22 -14.30 3.64
CA ALA A 294 1.11 -14.76 5.03
C ALA A 294 0.18 -15.97 5.22
N GLY A 295 -0.53 -16.35 4.17
CA GLY A 295 -1.54 -17.42 4.21
C GLY A 295 -2.87 -16.99 4.83
N PRO A 296 -3.84 -17.89 4.92
CA PRO A 296 -5.14 -17.60 5.49
C PRO A 296 -5.05 -17.33 6.99
N LEU A 297 -5.95 -16.46 7.48
CA LEU A 297 -6.17 -16.28 8.92
C LEU A 297 -6.70 -17.60 9.49
N ARG A 298 -6.11 -18.05 10.58
CA ARG A 298 -6.52 -19.27 11.28
C ARG A 298 -7.26 -18.87 12.55
N THR A 299 -8.49 -19.36 12.64
CA THR A 299 -9.33 -19.24 13.86
C THR A 299 -8.82 -20.17 14.95
#